data_f28912cc3c0cd63fb93d4cefbbf644bb
#
_entry.id   f28912cc3c0cd63fb93d4cefbbf644bb
#
_cell.length_a   1.000
_cell.length_b   1.000
_cell.length_c   1.000
_cell.angle_alpha   90.00
_cell.angle_beta   90.00
_cell.angle_gamma   90.00
#
_symmetry.space_group_name_H-M   'P 1'
#
loop_
_entity.id
_entity.type
_entity.pdbx_description
1 polymer ?
#
loop_
_entity_poly.entity_id
_entity_poly.type
_entity_poly.pdbx_seq_one_letter_code
_entity_poly.pdbx_strand_id
1 'polypeptide(L)'
;IAMKHQTGANVIDSVSYFYGATDLPKNNKYWDWYNSHGINLVMDGTRPMMVHFTAEQMTANDISTTGANSDFAIITGEEYNDSAATAYIFRDRIIRPDVTCQNGYIHQMQDVIVPPGNMAELLRTNPTTTIFSRMLERFSAPYYSLSVTNNYNDWAVANGKTTIDSIFQKRYLSSYSQGGTLTDDPNGTTLSTDYVLPYDPGWNAYYTQGTNSNLSDVAAMFVPSDEAMKKYFLPGGEGAFLIKRFGSFSNDEEHLMQNIDSIPQDIVCAFVSMLMKSSFIAAVPSKFDNVPDDSN
;
A
#
# COMPACT_ATOMS: atom_id res chain seq x y z
N ILE A 1 -15.35 -8.67 -13.83
CA ILE A 1 -14.22 -8.51 -12.88
C ILE A 1 -13.01 -9.24 -13.45
N ALA A 2 -11.86 -8.60 -13.46
CA ALA A 2 -10.64 -9.17 -13.99
C ALA A 2 -10.19 -10.41 -13.18
N MET A 3 -9.59 -11.37 -13.84
CA MET A 3 -8.95 -12.47 -13.14
C MET A 3 -7.74 -11.95 -12.36
N LYS A 4 -7.58 -12.43 -11.14
CA LYS A 4 -6.50 -12.04 -10.24
C LYS A 4 -5.58 -13.21 -9.99
N HIS A 5 -4.28 -13.01 -10.18
CA HIS A 5 -3.25 -13.99 -9.90
C HIS A 5 -2.21 -13.42 -8.96
N GLN A 6 -1.61 -14.28 -8.16
CA GLN A 6 -0.46 -13.92 -7.36
C GLN A 6 0.82 -14.09 -8.16
N THR A 7 1.67 -13.08 -8.19
CA THR A 7 3.04 -13.19 -8.69
C THR A 7 3.96 -13.71 -7.58
N GLY A 8 4.94 -14.52 -7.93
CA GLY A 8 5.97 -14.96 -6.99
C GLY A 8 7.07 -13.90 -6.90
N ALA A 9 7.32 -13.35 -5.72
CA ALA A 9 8.51 -12.55 -5.46
C ALA A 9 9.47 -13.33 -4.57
N ASN A 10 10.74 -13.31 -4.90
CA ASN A 10 11.76 -13.87 -4.04
C ASN A 10 12.29 -12.74 -3.12
N VAL A 11 11.91 -12.80 -1.85
CA VAL A 11 12.15 -11.72 -0.87
C VAL A 11 13.60 -11.69 -0.39
N ILE A 12 14.34 -12.80 -0.56
CA ILE A 12 15.68 -12.97 0.05
C ILE A 12 16.70 -11.96 -0.49
N ASP A 13 16.55 -11.55 -1.74
CA ASP A 13 17.47 -10.60 -2.38
C ASP A 13 17.12 -9.12 -2.13
N SER A 14 16.09 -8.85 -1.35
CA SER A 14 15.49 -7.52 -1.20
C SER A 14 15.73 -6.87 0.15
N VAL A 15 16.83 -7.20 0.83
CA VAL A 15 17.20 -6.53 2.08
C VAL A 15 17.85 -5.19 1.78
N SER A 16 17.23 -4.12 2.22
CA SER A 16 17.71 -2.77 2.08
C SER A 16 18.24 -2.23 3.39
N TYR A 17 19.36 -1.51 3.34
CA TYR A 17 19.96 -0.85 4.49
C TYR A 17 19.57 0.62 4.51
N PHE A 18 19.10 1.08 5.68
CA PHE A 18 18.83 2.48 5.94
C PHE A 18 19.67 2.93 7.14
N TYR A 19 20.65 3.78 6.90
CA TYR A 19 21.48 4.35 7.93
C TYR A 19 21.19 5.83 8.09
N GLY A 20 20.84 6.27 9.29
CA GLY A 20 20.69 7.68 9.64
C GLY A 20 19.67 8.39 8.75
N ALA A 21 18.55 7.83 8.56
CA ALA A 21 17.78 7.97 7.40
C ALA A 21 16.93 9.23 7.26
N THR A 22 17.09 9.86 6.16
CA THR A 22 16.10 10.81 5.64
C THR A 22 14.75 10.15 5.32
N ASP A 23 14.75 8.84 5.09
CA ASP A 23 13.61 8.07 4.59
C ASP A 23 12.83 7.30 5.66
N LEU A 24 13.36 7.22 6.90
CA LEU A 24 12.63 6.65 8.01
C LEU A 24 11.64 7.67 8.59
N PRO A 25 10.47 7.21 9.07
CA PRO A 25 9.49 8.09 9.69
C PRO A 25 10.09 8.87 10.85
N LYS A 26 9.86 10.18 10.86
CA LYS A 26 10.27 11.09 11.93
C LYS A 26 9.09 11.34 12.85
N ASN A 27 9.38 11.73 14.11
CA ASN A 27 8.36 11.95 15.14
C ASN A 27 7.48 10.71 15.39
N ASN A 28 8.08 9.54 15.27
CA ASN A 28 7.44 8.27 15.55
C ASN A 28 8.38 7.44 16.44
N LYS A 29 7.96 7.25 17.70
CA LYS A 29 8.75 6.59 18.75
C LYS A 29 9.31 5.22 18.37
N TYR A 30 8.67 4.50 17.47
CA TYR A 30 9.09 3.19 17.02
C TYR A 30 10.32 3.24 16.09
N TRP A 31 10.60 4.41 15.50
CA TRP A 31 11.72 4.60 14.59
C TRP A 31 12.87 5.39 15.20
N ASP A 32 12.68 6.02 16.39
CA ASP A 32 13.66 6.93 16.98
C ASP A 32 15.04 6.29 17.20
N TRP A 33 15.04 5.06 17.71
CA TRP A 33 16.30 4.32 17.90
C TRP A 33 16.99 4.05 16.57
N TYR A 34 16.25 3.60 15.56
CA TYR A 34 16.76 3.23 14.25
C TYR A 34 17.23 4.41 13.42
N ASN A 35 16.68 5.59 13.63
CA ASN A 35 17.15 6.82 13.01
C ASN A 35 18.62 7.12 13.31
N SER A 36 19.15 6.64 14.43
CA SER A 36 20.56 6.85 14.82
C SER A 36 21.44 5.61 14.66
N HIS A 37 20.86 4.40 14.63
CA HIS A 37 21.62 3.15 14.60
C HIS A 37 21.54 2.39 13.26
N GLY A 38 20.61 2.79 12.40
CA GLY A 38 20.32 2.06 11.16
C GLY A 38 19.41 0.86 11.38
N ILE A 39 18.91 0.31 10.29
CA ILE A 39 18.00 -0.83 10.30
C ILE A 39 18.13 -1.62 8.99
N ASN A 40 17.99 -2.93 9.08
CA ASN A 40 17.81 -3.77 7.90
C ASN A 40 16.33 -3.97 7.66
N LEU A 41 15.83 -3.42 6.55
CA LEU A 41 14.44 -3.59 6.14
C LEU A 41 14.38 -4.51 4.92
N VAL A 42 13.45 -5.44 4.97
CA VAL A 42 13.03 -6.17 3.77
C VAL A 42 11.93 -5.37 3.09
N MET A 43 11.99 -5.29 1.78
CA MET A 43 10.90 -4.72 0.99
C MET A 43 9.66 -5.61 1.09
N ASP A 44 8.48 -5.02 0.90
CA ASP A 44 7.23 -5.78 0.80
C ASP A 44 7.34 -6.79 -0.35
N GLY A 45 7.58 -8.04 0.00
CA GLY A 45 7.69 -9.16 -0.93
C GLY A 45 6.41 -9.97 -1.02
N THR A 46 5.31 -9.46 -0.48
CA THR A 46 4.01 -10.12 -0.65
C THR A 46 3.66 -10.16 -2.14
N ARG A 47 3.02 -11.23 -2.52
CA ARG A 47 2.69 -11.46 -3.93
C ARG A 47 1.59 -10.51 -4.37
N PRO A 48 1.89 -9.50 -5.21
CA PRO A 48 0.87 -8.57 -5.67
C PRO A 48 -0.15 -9.27 -6.58
N MET A 49 -1.34 -8.71 -6.65
CA MET A 49 -2.35 -9.14 -7.60
C MET A 49 -1.93 -8.82 -9.03
N MET A 50 -2.03 -9.82 -9.88
CA MET A 50 -1.97 -9.59 -11.31
C MET A 50 -3.40 -9.46 -11.83
N VAL A 51 -3.82 -8.24 -12.12
CA VAL A 51 -5.16 -7.95 -12.61
C VAL A 51 -5.20 -8.08 -14.12
N HIS A 52 -6.07 -8.94 -14.62
CA HIS A 52 -6.27 -9.18 -16.05
C HIS A 52 -7.55 -8.51 -16.51
N PHE A 53 -7.48 -7.80 -17.62
CA PHE A 53 -8.63 -7.24 -18.30
C PHE A 53 -8.76 -7.91 -19.69
N THR A 54 -9.82 -8.68 -19.88
CA THR A 54 -10.16 -9.25 -21.19
C THR A 54 -11.42 -8.57 -21.72
N ALA A 55 -11.52 -8.43 -23.05
CA ALA A 55 -12.66 -7.79 -23.68
C ALA A 55 -14.01 -8.42 -23.26
N GLU A 56 -14.06 -9.76 -23.20
CA GLU A 56 -15.24 -10.49 -22.79
C GLU A 56 -15.64 -10.21 -21.34
N GLN A 57 -14.66 -10.21 -20.42
CA GLN A 57 -14.92 -9.93 -19.01
C GLN A 57 -15.31 -8.48 -18.76
N MET A 58 -14.70 -7.54 -19.49
CA MET A 58 -15.08 -6.13 -19.39
C MET A 58 -16.51 -5.94 -19.87
N THR A 59 -16.87 -6.51 -21.00
CA THR A 59 -18.24 -6.46 -21.51
C THR A 59 -19.23 -7.13 -20.57
N ALA A 60 -18.91 -8.32 -20.05
CA ALA A 60 -19.79 -9.07 -19.14
C ALA A 60 -20.02 -8.37 -17.79
N ASN A 61 -19.13 -7.48 -17.39
CA ASN A 61 -19.21 -6.71 -16.15
C ASN A 61 -19.51 -5.23 -16.39
N ASP A 62 -19.94 -4.86 -17.59
CA ASP A 62 -20.24 -3.48 -17.98
C ASP A 62 -19.11 -2.49 -17.66
N ILE A 63 -17.87 -2.90 -17.80
CA ILE A 63 -16.70 -2.02 -17.67
C ILE A 63 -16.58 -1.21 -18.96
N SER A 64 -16.74 0.10 -18.86
CA SER A 64 -16.62 0.97 -20.04
C SER A 64 -15.15 1.09 -20.48
N THR A 65 -14.93 1.07 -21.80
CA THR A 65 -13.57 1.11 -22.39
C THR A 65 -13.35 2.31 -23.30
N THR A 66 -14.38 3.12 -23.58
CA THR A 66 -14.30 4.19 -24.56
C THR A 66 -14.02 5.54 -23.92
N GLY A 67 -12.89 6.14 -24.32
CA GLY A 67 -12.47 7.49 -23.94
C GLY A 67 -11.73 7.57 -22.60
N ALA A 68 -11.16 8.75 -22.35
CA ALA A 68 -10.30 9.02 -21.20
C ALA A 68 -11.03 8.93 -19.82
N ASN A 69 -12.34 9.01 -19.81
CA ASN A 69 -13.15 8.86 -18.59
C ASN A 69 -13.82 7.47 -18.49
N SER A 70 -13.36 6.51 -19.28
CA SER A 70 -13.85 5.14 -19.18
C SER A 70 -13.37 4.49 -17.88
N ASP A 71 -14.09 3.48 -17.40
CA ASP A 71 -13.67 2.72 -16.22
C ASP A 71 -12.28 2.13 -16.40
N PHE A 72 -12.00 1.60 -17.60
CA PHE A 72 -10.67 1.07 -17.91
C PHE A 72 -9.59 2.16 -17.77
N ALA A 73 -9.81 3.34 -18.35
CA ALA A 73 -8.82 4.41 -18.30
C ALA A 73 -8.61 4.93 -16.85
N ILE A 74 -9.66 5.03 -16.06
CA ILE A 74 -9.56 5.45 -14.65
C ILE A 74 -8.81 4.42 -13.82
N ILE A 75 -9.05 3.12 -14.02
CA ILE A 75 -8.42 2.05 -13.25
C ILE A 75 -6.95 1.85 -13.63
N THR A 76 -6.63 1.95 -14.92
CA THR A 76 -5.29 1.63 -15.44
C THR A 76 -4.41 2.85 -15.64
N GLY A 77 -4.99 4.04 -15.77
CA GLY A 77 -4.31 5.27 -16.16
C GLY A 77 -4.05 5.38 -17.67
N GLU A 78 -4.54 4.43 -18.48
CA GLU A 78 -4.30 4.36 -19.92
C GLU A 78 -5.60 4.16 -20.69
N GLU A 79 -5.74 4.76 -21.86
CA GLU A 79 -6.91 4.52 -22.71
C GLU A 79 -6.87 3.10 -23.31
N TYR A 80 -8.03 2.48 -23.38
CA TYR A 80 -8.16 1.16 -24.01
C TYR A 80 -7.91 1.23 -25.51
N ASN A 81 -7.04 0.37 -26.01
CA ASN A 81 -6.78 0.26 -27.44
C ASN A 81 -7.40 -1.02 -28.00
N ASP A 82 -8.53 -0.88 -28.66
CA ASP A 82 -9.31 -1.96 -29.22
C ASP A 82 -8.70 -2.57 -30.51
N SER A 83 -7.75 -1.87 -31.15
CA SER A 83 -7.32 -2.22 -32.51
C SER A 83 -6.38 -3.43 -32.60
N ALA A 84 -5.81 -3.90 -31.51
CA ALA A 84 -4.76 -4.92 -31.56
C ALA A 84 -4.67 -5.87 -30.36
N ALA A 85 -5.48 -5.70 -29.33
CA ALA A 85 -5.39 -6.55 -28.17
C ALA A 85 -6.75 -6.84 -27.56
N THR A 86 -6.95 -8.09 -27.20
CA THR A 86 -8.14 -8.56 -26.51
C THR A 86 -7.94 -8.64 -25.01
N ALA A 87 -6.73 -8.40 -24.52
CA ALA A 87 -6.40 -8.53 -23.12
C ALA A 87 -5.26 -7.61 -22.68
N TYR A 88 -5.32 -7.22 -21.41
CA TYR A 88 -4.32 -6.45 -20.69
C TYR A 88 -3.98 -7.14 -19.37
N ILE A 89 -2.73 -6.97 -18.91
CA ILE A 89 -2.32 -7.27 -17.55
C ILE A 89 -1.96 -5.95 -16.89
N PHE A 90 -2.67 -5.54 -15.85
CA PHE A 90 -2.69 -4.16 -15.36
C PHE A 90 -3.02 -3.19 -16.50
N ARG A 91 -2.10 -2.32 -16.88
CA ARG A 91 -2.21 -1.40 -18.01
C ARG A 91 -1.52 -1.90 -19.28
N ASP A 92 -0.72 -2.98 -19.16
CA ASP A 92 0.15 -3.43 -20.24
C ASP A 92 -0.60 -4.40 -21.16
N ARG A 93 -0.51 -4.13 -22.45
CA ARG A 93 -1.23 -4.86 -23.49
C ARG A 93 -0.54 -6.16 -23.87
N ILE A 94 -1.32 -7.22 -24.07
CA ILE A 94 -0.87 -8.44 -24.73
C ILE A 94 -0.91 -8.20 -26.25
N ILE A 95 0.27 -8.18 -26.90
CA ILE A 95 0.40 -7.92 -28.33
C ILE A 95 0.36 -9.20 -29.18
N ARG A 96 0.69 -10.34 -28.59
CA ARG A 96 0.57 -11.65 -29.22
C ARG A 96 0.16 -12.71 -28.20
N PRO A 97 -1.13 -13.07 -28.18
CA PRO A 97 -1.63 -14.09 -27.27
C PRO A 97 -1.38 -15.51 -27.77
N ASP A 98 -1.52 -16.47 -26.88
CA ASP A 98 -1.75 -17.91 -27.13
C ASP A 98 -0.71 -18.60 -28.03
N VAL A 99 0.55 -18.20 -27.94
CA VAL A 99 1.62 -18.95 -28.62
C VAL A 99 1.78 -20.31 -27.94
N THR A 100 1.31 -21.36 -28.60
CA THR A 100 1.26 -22.70 -28.04
C THR A 100 2.66 -23.29 -27.88
N CYS A 101 2.95 -23.83 -26.72
CA CYS A 101 4.14 -24.56 -26.37
C CYS A 101 3.78 -25.98 -25.90
N GLN A 102 4.75 -26.87 -25.78
CA GLN A 102 4.53 -28.25 -25.34
C GLN A 102 3.90 -28.33 -23.94
N ASN A 103 4.20 -27.37 -23.08
CA ASN A 103 3.82 -27.36 -21.64
C ASN A 103 2.98 -26.15 -21.22
N GLY A 104 2.46 -25.36 -22.17
CA GLY A 104 1.66 -24.17 -21.88
C GLY A 104 1.57 -23.20 -23.03
N TYR A 105 1.38 -21.93 -22.69
CA TYR A 105 1.24 -20.85 -23.65
C TYR A 105 2.18 -19.70 -23.30
N ILE A 106 2.65 -18.97 -24.33
CA ILE A 106 3.38 -17.72 -24.17
C ILE A 106 2.47 -16.58 -24.65
N HIS A 107 2.36 -15.54 -23.84
CA HIS A 107 1.72 -14.29 -24.21
C HIS A 107 2.77 -13.20 -24.28
N GLN A 108 2.99 -12.65 -25.47
CA GLN A 108 3.95 -11.56 -25.66
C GLN A 108 3.30 -10.25 -25.22
N MET A 109 3.94 -9.55 -24.28
CA MET A 109 3.52 -8.27 -23.79
C MET A 109 4.13 -7.12 -24.59
N GLN A 110 3.47 -5.96 -24.59
CA GLN A 110 4.02 -4.73 -25.16
C GLN A 110 5.18 -4.21 -24.31
N ASP A 111 5.02 -4.23 -23.01
CA ASP A 111 5.98 -3.72 -22.05
C ASP A 111 6.28 -4.75 -20.96
N VAL A 112 7.28 -4.47 -20.14
CA VAL A 112 7.59 -5.29 -18.96
C VAL A 112 6.57 -5.02 -17.89
N ILE A 113 5.90 -6.06 -17.41
CA ILE A 113 4.92 -5.94 -16.34
C ILE A 113 5.63 -5.53 -15.05
N VAL A 114 5.31 -4.35 -14.56
CA VAL A 114 5.74 -3.87 -13.24
C VAL A 114 4.52 -3.87 -12.31
N PRO A 115 4.47 -4.76 -11.31
CA PRO A 115 3.39 -4.77 -10.35
C PRO A 115 3.29 -3.42 -9.62
N PRO A 116 2.09 -2.95 -9.30
CA PRO A 116 1.93 -1.73 -8.51
C PRO A 116 2.49 -1.94 -7.09
N GLY A 117 3.04 -0.88 -6.52
CA GLY A 117 3.43 -0.83 -5.13
C GLY A 117 2.23 -0.95 -4.17
N ASN A 118 2.49 -1.13 -2.87
CA ASN A 118 1.43 -1.11 -1.88
C ASN A 118 0.85 0.31 -1.70
N MET A 119 -0.30 0.43 -1.02
CA MET A 119 -1.00 1.71 -0.86
C MET A 119 -0.14 2.77 -0.20
N ALA A 120 0.58 2.42 0.87
CA ALA A 120 1.42 3.38 1.60
C ALA A 120 2.60 3.87 0.76
N GLU A 121 3.18 3.01 -0.07
CA GLU A 121 4.25 3.38 -1.00
C GLU A 121 3.76 4.35 -2.06
N LEU A 122 2.61 4.05 -2.66
CA LEU A 122 1.99 4.93 -3.65
C LEU A 122 1.68 6.32 -3.07
N LEU A 123 1.18 6.38 -1.84
CA LEU A 123 0.90 7.65 -1.16
C LEU A 123 2.18 8.43 -0.87
N ARG A 124 3.24 7.75 -0.46
CA ARG A 124 4.53 8.38 -0.13
C ARG A 124 5.23 8.94 -1.36
N THR A 125 5.07 8.29 -2.50
CA THR A 125 5.71 8.70 -3.77
C THR A 125 4.87 9.68 -4.59
N ASN A 126 3.58 9.84 -4.26
CA ASN A 126 2.71 10.78 -4.94
C ASN A 126 2.85 12.19 -4.36
N PRO A 127 3.25 13.20 -5.16
CA PRO A 127 3.49 14.55 -4.68
C PRO A 127 2.21 15.31 -4.25
N THR A 128 1.04 14.76 -4.50
CA THR A 128 -0.25 15.41 -4.15
C THR A 128 -0.92 14.83 -2.92
N THR A 129 -0.28 13.88 -2.22
CA THR A 129 -0.84 13.18 -1.04
C THR A 129 0.13 13.17 0.14
N THR A 130 1.07 14.10 0.17
CA THR A 130 2.17 14.15 1.15
C THR A 130 1.69 14.38 2.57
N ILE A 131 0.66 15.19 2.78
CA ILE A 131 0.08 15.48 4.09
C ILE A 131 -0.59 14.23 4.67
N PHE A 132 -1.42 13.57 3.88
CA PHE A 132 -2.08 12.35 4.32
C PHE A 132 -1.07 11.22 4.55
N SER A 133 -0.10 11.05 3.68
CA SER A 133 1.00 10.10 3.84
C SER A 133 1.75 10.30 5.16
N ARG A 134 2.03 11.56 5.53
CA ARG A 134 2.68 11.90 6.80
C ARG A 134 1.83 11.49 8.01
N MET A 135 0.53 11.72 7.97
CA MET A 135 -0.38 11.26 9.04
C MET A 135 -0.39 9.73 9.14
N LEU A 136 -0.40 9.04 8.00
CA LEU A 136 -0.37 7.59 7.94
C LEU A 136 0.94 7.02 8.51
N GLU A 137 2.08 7.64 8.24
CA GLU A 137 3.40 7.22 8.74
C GLU A 137 3.50 7.21 10.28
N ARG A 138 2.64 7.90 10.98
CA ARG A 138 2.58 7.88 12.45
C ARG A 138 2.15 6.51 13.01
N PHE A 139 1.57 5.66 12.19
CA PHE A 139 1.17 4.29 12.54
C PHE A 139 2.18 3.24 12.07
N SER A 140 3.23 3.65 11.36
CA SER A 140 4.26 2.72 10.90
C SER A 140 5.19 2.29 12.04
N ALA A 141 5.64 1.05 11.98
CA ALA A 141 6.59 0.49 12.92
C ALA A 141 7.48 -0.57 12.24
N PRO A 142 8.71 -0.76 12.72
CA PRO A 142 9.55 -1.86 12.31
C PRO A 142 9.10 -3.15 13.02
N TYR A 143 8.61 -4.12 12.24
CA TYR A 143 8.24 -5.44 12.75
C TYR A 143 9.41 -6.40 12.55
N TYR A 144 9.91 -6.93 13.64
CA TYR A 144 10.95 -7.95 13.58
C TYR A 144 10.45 -9.24 12.93
N SER A 145 11.18 -9.75 11.97
CA SER A 145 10.85 -11.00 11.28
C SER A 145 11.91 -12.06 11.49
N LEU A 146 11.68 -12.91 12.49
CA LEU A 146 12.58 -14.03 12.78
C LEU A 146 12.73 -14.97 11.58
N SER A 147 11.63 -15.25 10.87
CA SER A 147 11.67 -16.15 9.71
C SER A 147 12.50 -15.58 8.56
N VAL A 148 12.34 -14.29 8.25
CA VAL A 148 13.14 -13.64 7.20
C VAL A 148 14.59 -13.55 7.62
N THR A 149 14.88 -13.23 8.88
CA THR A 149 16.26 -13.19 9.43
C THR A 149 16.94 -14.56 9.29
N ASN A 150 16.27 -15.63 9.70
CA ASN A 150 16.82 -16.97 9.60
C ASN A 150 17.05 -17.39 8.14
N ASN A 151 16.05 -17.19 7.28
CA ASN A 151 16.16 -17.54 5.84
C ASN A 151 17.30 -16.78 5.16
N TYR A 152 17.46 -15.49 5.47
CA TYR A 152 18.60 -14.73 4.96
C TYR A 152 19.93 -15.28 5.47
N ASN A 153 20.04 -15.58 6.76
CA ASN A 153 21.27 -16.06 7.36
C ASN A 153 21.66 -17.45 6.83
N ASP A 154 20.71 -18.34 6.63
CA ASP A 154 20.95 -19.65 6.00
C ASP A 154 21.49 -19.49 4.58
N TRP A 155 20.89 -18.59 3.80
CA TRP A 155 21.36 -18.25 2.47
C TRP A 155 22.76 -17.59 2.52
N ALA A 156 22.98 -16.66 3.44
CA ALA A 156 24.26 -15.97 3.58
C ALA A 156 25.40 -16.95 3.88
N VAL A 157 25.19 -17.86 4.83
CA VAL A 157 26.15 -18.92 5.16
C VAL A 157 26.44 -19.80 3.95
N ALA A 158 25.42 -20.27 3.25
CA ALA A 158 25.56 -21.11 2.08
C ALA A 158 26.33 -20.43 0.91
N ASN A 159 26.30 -19.09 0.85
CA ASN A 159 26.94 -18.29 -0.19
C ASN A 159 28.18 -17.51 0.29
N GLY A 160 28.70 -17.81 1.48
CA GLY A 160 29.89 -17.16 2.04
C GLY A 160 29.71 -15.66 2.30
N LYS A 161 28.49 -15.25 2.63
CA LYS A 161 28.13 -13.87 2.97
C LYS A 161 28.02 -13.69 4.48
N THR A 162 28.07 -12.44 4.94
CA THR A 162 27.91 -12.10 6.35
C THR A 162 26.46 -12.25 6.78
N THR A 163 26.26 -12.85 7.94
CA THR A 163 24.95 -12.93 8.59
C THR A 163 24.53 -11.58 9.17
N ILE A 164 23.23 -11.42 9.39
CA ILE A 164 22.60 -10.19 9.93
C ILE A 164 21.86 -10.57 11.22
N ASP A 165 22.00 -9.76 12.27
CA ASP A 165 21.40 -10.04 13.58
C ASP A 165 19.87 -9.96 13.54
N SER A 166 19.35 -8.98 12.81
CA SER A 166 17.91 -8.74 12.73
C SER A 166 17.49 -8.11 11.41
N ILE A 167 16.40 -8.60 10.87
CA ILE A 167 15.72 -8.05 9.69
C ILE A 167 14.29 -7.71 10.08
N PHE A 168 13.85 -6.54 9.66
CA PHE A 168 12.54 -6.00 9.96
C PHE A 168 11.73 -5.80 8.68
N GLN A 169 10.42 -5.74 8.87
CA GLN A 169 9.45 -5.33 7.86
C GLN A 169 8.84 -4.00 8.31
N LYS A 170 8.77 -3.01 7.44
CA LYS A 170 7.99 -1.82 7.72
C LYS A 170 6.51 -2.17 7.61
N ARG A 171 5.80 -2.12 8.72
CA ARG A 171 4.38 -2.43 8.82
C ARG A 171 3.64 -1.26 9.45
N TYR A 172 2.31 -1.29 9.34
CA TYR A 172 1.45 -0.31 9.99
C TYR A 172 0.62 -1.01 11.07
N LEU A 173 0.59 -0.39 12.25
CA LEU A 173 -0.21 -0.89 13.37
C LEU A 173 -1.68 -0.97 12.96
N SER A 174 -2.20 -2.18 12.87
CA SER A 174 -3.56 -2.41 12.38
C SER A 174 -4.26 -3.53 13.12
N SER A 175 -5.60 -3.45 13.18
CA SER A 175 -6.43 -4.50 13.76
C SER A 175 -6.50 -5.74 12.85
N TYR A 176 -6.33 -5.55 11.57
CA TYR A 176 -6.33 -6.61 10.57
C TYR A 176 -4.97 -6.66 9.86
N SER A 177 -4.05 -7.38 10.46
CA SER A 177 -2.72 -7.60 9.89
C SER A 177 -2.51 -9.09 9.70
N GLN A 178 -2.52 -9.55 8.45
CA GLN A 178 -2.17 -10.94 8.19
C GLN A 178 -0.68 -11.18 8.36
N GLY A 179 -0.36 -12.29 8.99
CA GLY A 179 1.01 -12.78 9.10
C GLY A 179 1.80 -12.17 10.23
N GLY A 180 1.12 -11.71 11.27
CA GLY A 180 1.92 -11.39 12.44
C GLY A 180 1.16 -10.82 13.60
N THR A 181 1.30 -11.49 14.70
CA THR A 181 1.31 -10.85 16.00
C THR A 181 2.33 -9.72 15.95
N LEU A 182 1.99 -8.60 16.59
CA LEU A 182 2.96 -7.60 16.96
C LEU A 182 4.08 -8.31 17.72
N THR A 183 5.24 -8.46 17.12
CA THR A 183 6.41 -9.03 17.78
C THR A 183 7.21 -7.91 18.37
N ASP A 184 7.62 -8.10 19.61
CA ASP A 184 8.54 -7.20 20.25
C ASP A 184 9.82 -7.11 19.43
N ASP A 185 10.31 -5.90 19.28
CA ASP A 185 11.58 -5.61 18.67
C ASP A 185 12.71 -6.23 19.52
N PRO A 186 13.72 -6.89 18.94
CA PRO A 186 14.90 -7.39 19.67
C PRO A 186 15.63 -6.29 20.47
N ASN A 187 15.41 -5.02 20.15
CA ASN A 187 15.92 -3.88 20.95
C ASN A 187 14.99 -3.49 22.11
N GLY A 188 13.96 -4.26 22.38
CA GLY A 188 13.07 -4.07 23.54
C GLY A 188 11.93 -3.09 23.34
N THR A 189 11.67 -2.65 22.11
CA THR A 189 10.52 -1.78 21.83
C THR A 189 9.25 -2.62 21.72
N THR A 190 8.31 -2.41 22.63
CA THR A 190 6.99 -3.05 22.57
C THR A 190 6.07 -2.24 21.65
N LEU A 191 5.49 -2.93 20.68
CA LEU A 191 4.51 -2.33 19.79
C LEU A 191 3.14 -2.28 20.49
N SER A 192 2.57 -1.07 20.57
CA SER A 192 1.26 -0.86 21.17
C SER A 192 0.14 -1.26 20.22
N THR A 193 -0.93 -1.83 20.78
CA THR A 193 -2.19 -2.06 20.09
C THR A 193 -3.18 -0.91 20.23
N ASP A 194 -2.78 0.16 20.94
CA ASP A 194 -3.61 1.35 21.08
C ASP A 194 -3.62 2.14 19.75
N TYR A 195 -4.79 2.62 19.38
CA TYR A 195 -4.96 3.45 18.17
C TYR A 195 -4.38 2.79 16.90
N VAL A 196 -4.93 1.65 16.54
CA VAL A 196 -4.55 0.90 15.34
C VAL A 196 -5.46 1.21 14.16
N LEU A 197 -4.91 1.09 12.95
CA LEU A 197 -5.65 1.27 11.70
C LEU A 197 -6.57 0.06 11.41
N PRO A 198 -7.61 0.20 10.60
CA PRO A 198 -8.48 -0.91 10.19
C PRO A 198 -7.72 -2.04 9.47
N TYR A 199 -6.73 -1.69 8.65
CA TYR A 199 -5.85 -2.65 7.96
C TYR A 199 -4.46 -2.04 7.74
N ASP A 200 -3.48 -2.87 7.38
CA ASP A 200 -2.11 -2.46 7.07
C ASP A 200 -1.98 -2.06 5.59
N PRO A 201 -1.81 -0.77 5.25
CA PRO A 201 -1.70 -0.31 3.88
C PRO A 201 -0.31 -0.49 3.28
N GLY A 202 0.68 -0.84 4.09
CA GLY A 202 2.07 -1.03 3.69
C GLY A 202 2.46 -2.49 3.49
N TRP A 203 1.54 -3.41 3.75
CA TRP A 203 1.77 -4.84 3.56
C TRP A 203 0.57 -5.47 2.87
N ASN A 204 0.80 -6.20 1.80
CA ASN A 204 -0.27 -6.79 1.01
C ASN A 204 -0.89 -8.02 1.72
N ALA A 205 -1.54 -7.78 2.83
CA ALA A 205 -2.05 -8.80 3.73
C ALA A 205 -3.27 -9.55 3.18
N TYR A 206 -4.03 -8.92 2.30
CA TYR A 206 -5.30 -9.47 1.77
C TYR A 206 -5.13 -10.56 0.71
N TYR A 207 -3.88 -10.88 0.41
CA TYR A 207 -3.52 -11.76 -0.70
C TYR A 207 -3.12 -13.16 -0.31
N THR A 208 -2.98 -13.45 0.95
CA THR A 208 -2.11 -14.53 1.36
C THR A 208 -2.74 -15.90 1.40
N GLN A 209 -4.01 -16.06 1.15
CA GLN A 209 -4.57 -17.41 1.29
C GLN A 209 -5.59 -17.73 0.22
N GLY A 210 -5.27 -18.70 -0.60
CA GLY A 210 -6.00 -19.28 -1.71
C GLY A 210 -7.42 -19.74 -1.43
N THR A 211 -8.22 -18.87 -0.87
CA THR A 211 -9.66 -19.06 -0.77
C THR A 211 -10.35 -18.22 -1.85
N ASN A 212 -11.42 -18.74 -2.40
CA ASN A 212 -12.22 -18.08 -3.44
C ASN A 212 -12.79 -16.69 -3.00
N SER A 213 -12.76 -16.39 -1.71
CA SER A 213 -13.15 -15.10 -1.15
C SER A 213 -12.22 -13.94 -1.53
N ASN A 214 -10.99 -14.24 -1.95
CA ASN A 214 -10.02 -13.20 -2.37
C ASN A 214 -10.36 -12.55 -3.71
N LEU A 215 -11.41 -12.97 -4.36
CA LEU A 215 -11.81 -12.44 -5.66
C LEU A 215 -12.81 -11.28 -5.54
N SER A 216 -13.46 -11.13 -4.41
CA SER A 216 -14.54 -10.17 -4.22
C SER A 216 -14.14 -8.98 -3.36
N ASP A 217 -13.30 -9.17 -2.34
CA ASP A 217 -13.06 -8.16 -1.33
C ASP A 217 -11.60 -7.73 -1.28
N VAL A 218 -11.36 -6.47 -1.50
CA VAL A 218 -10.05 -5.83 -1.30
C VAL A 218 -10.24 -4.57 -0.47
N ALA A 219 -9.23 -4.23 0.32
CA ALA A 219 -9.25 -2.98 1.07
C ALA A 219 -9.26 -1.76 0.14
N ALA A 220 -9.90 -0.69 0.58
CA ALA A 220 -9.91 0.59 -0.12
C ALA A 220 -9.52 1.72 0.81
N MET A 221 -8.92 2.76 0.25
CA MET A 221 -8.58 3.99 0.96
C MET A 221 -9.01 5.20 0.14
N PHE A 222 -9.76 6.09 0.77
CA PHE A 222 -10.24 7.33 0.16
C PHE A 222 -9.33 8.48 0.56
N VAL A 223 -8.35 8.80 -0.25
CA VAL A 223 -7.27 9.71 0.11
C VAL A 223 -7.55 11.12 -0.34
N PRO A 224 -7.62 12.11 0.59
CA PRO A 224 -7.71 13.50 0.22
C PRO A 224 -6.37 14.01 -0.35
N SER A 225 -6.45 14.87 -1.37
CA SER A 225 -5.28 15.57 -1.88
C SER A 225 -4.72 16.56 -0.87
N ASP A 226 -3.46 16.98 -1.07
CA ASP A 226 -2.84 18.00 -0.23
C ASP A 226 -3.61 19.33 -0.27
N GLU A 227 -4.22 19.67 -1.40
CA GLU A 227 -5.09 20.84 -1.52
C GLU A 227 -6.34 20.71 -0.64
N ALA A 228 -6.97 19.53 -0.65
CA ALA A 228 -8.13 19.25 0.21
C ALA A 228 -7.73 19.28 1.69
N MET A 229 -6.58 18.71 2.06
CA MET A 229 -6.05 18.73 3.41
C MET A 229 -5.74 20.16 3.88
N LYS A 230 -5.10 20.97 3.04
CA LYS A 230 -4.87 22.39 3.32
C LYS A 230 -6.18 23.13 3.54
N LYS A 231 -7.13 22.97 2.63
CA LYS A 231 -8.46 23.58 2.77
C LYS A 231 -9.15 23.20 4.07
N TYR A 232 -8.96 21.97 4.54
CA TYR A 232 -9.57 21.48 5.78
C TYR A 232 -8.91 22.04 7.03
N PHE A 233 -7.57 22.04 7.10
CA PHE A 233 -6.83 22.39 8.32
C PHE A 233 -6.46 23.86 8.46
N LEU A 234 -6.33 24.62 7.36
CA LEU A 234 -5.98 26.04 7.39
C LEU A 234 -7.16 26.93 7.86
N PRO A 235 -6.90 28.19 8.21
CA PRO A 235 -7.93 29.13 8.68
C PRO A 235 -9.14 29.20 7.73
N GLY A 236 -10.32 28.98 8.28
CA GLY A 236 -11.58 28.90 7.53
C GLY A 236 -12.02 27.49 7.20
N GLY A 237 -11.15 26.48 7.33
CA GLY A 237 -11.52 25.09 7.18
C GLY A 237 -12.13 24.49 8.45
N GLU A 238 -12.90 23.41 8.26
CA GLU A 238 -13.60 22.76 9.37
C GLU A 238 -12.65 22.12 10.39
N GLY A 239 -11.46 21.67 9.98
CA GLY A 239 -10.43 21.10 10.84
C GLY A 239 -9.49 22.14 11.48
N ALA A 240 -9.63 23.44 11.17
CA ALA A 240 -8.76 24.49 11.69
C ALA A 240 -8.75 24.56 13.21
N PHE A 241 -9.81 24.14 13.88
CA PHE A 241 -9.89 24.09 15.34
C PHE A 241 -8.91 23.07 15.94
N LEU A 242 -8.56 22.00 15.23
CA LEU A 242 -7.57 21.02 15.67
C LEU A 242 -6.18 21.64 15.71
N ILE A 243 -5.83 22.39 14.66
CA ILE A 243 -4.56 23.13 14.64
C ILE A 243 -4.52 24.19 15.73
N LYS A 244 -5.62 24.94 15.92
CA LYS A 244 -5.71 25.94 17.01
C LYS A 244 -5.55 25.32 18.39
N ARG A 245 -6.04 24.09 18.59
CA ARG A 245 -6.02 23.42 19.89
C ARG A 245 -4.70 22.71 20.18
N PHE A 246 -4.11 22.08 19.21
CA PHE A 246 -2.98 21.18 19.38
C PHE A 246 -1.69 21.63 18.70
N GLY A 247 -1.78 22.53 17.72
CA GLY A 247 -0.62 23.05 17.01
C GLY A 247 0.26 23.90 17.92
N SER A 248 1.55 23.88 17.65
CA SER A 248 2.57 24.64 18.40
C SER A 248 3.03 25.88 17.62
N PHE A 249 2.61 26.04 16.38
CA PHE A 249 3.02 27.10 15.46
C PHE A 249 1.79 27.85 14.94
N SER A 250 2.03 28.97 14.23
CA SER A 250 0.99 29.68 13.50
C SER A 250 0.25 28.75 12.53
N ASN A 251 -1.07 28.95 12.38
CA ASN A 251 -1.85 28.15 11.44
C ASN A 251 -1.76 28.75 10.03
N ASP A 252 -0.68 28.42 9.35
CA ASP A 252 -0.38 28.78 7.96
C ASP A 252 0.19 27.57 7.18
N GLU A 253 0.40 27.71 5.90
CA GLU A 253 0.92 26.62 5.05
C GLU A 253 2.33 26.18 5.44
N GLU A 254 3.18 27.11 5.86
CA GLU A 254 4.58 26.82 6.20
C GLU A 254 4.70 25.88 7.40
N HIS A 255 3.81 26.04 8.38
CA HIS A 255 3.84 25.29 9.64
C HIS A 255 2.80 24.14 9.69
N LEU A 256 2.02 23.95 8.62
CA LEU A 256 0.92 22.99 8.63
C LEU A 256 1.37 21.58 8.98
N MET A 257 2.46 21.11 8.41
CA MET A 257 2.99 19.77 8.67
C MET A 257 3.40 19.59 10.15
N GLN A 258 4.08 20.55 10.74
CA GLN A 258 4.49 20.51 12.14
C GLN A 258 3.27 20.55 13.07
N ASN A 259 2.29 21.37 12.73
CA ASN A 259 1.05 21.45 13.49
C ASN A 259 0.23 20.15 13.43
N ILE A 260 0.17 19.49 12.27
CA ILE A 260 -0.47 18.19 12.09
C ILE A 260 0.23 17.11 12.94
N ASP A 261 1.55 17.14 13.01
CA ASP A 261 2.32 16.21 13.86
C ASP A 261 1.98 16.36 15.36
N SER A 262 1.53 17.54 15.77
CA SER A 262 1.15 17.81 17.16
C SER A 262 -0.26 17.33 17.50
N ILE A 263 -1.08 16.94 16.54
CA ILE A 263 -2.43 16.41 16.80
C ILE A 263 -2.30 15.05 17.52
N PRO A 264 -3.06 14.81 18.60
CA PRO A 264 -3.04 13.56 19.33
C PRO A 264 -3.31 12.32 18.45
N GLN A 265 -2.66 11.21 18.80
CA GLN A 265 -2.67 9.97 17.99
C GLN A 265 -4.08 9.37 17.82
N ASP A 266 -4.93 9.47 18.84
CA ASP A 266 -6.31 9.01 18.82
C ASP A 266 -7.15 9.78 17.78
N ILE A 267 -6.96 11.09 17.71
CA ILE A 267 -7.66 11.95 16.74
C ILE A 267 -7.18 11.64 15.31
N VAL A 268 -5.87 11.50 15.13
CA VAL A 268 -5.32 11.12 13.82
C VAL A 268 -5.79 9.72 13.41
N CYS A 269 -5.85 8.79 14.37
CA CYS A 269 -6.38 7.44 14.13
C CYS A 269 -7.84 7.49 13.66
N ALA A 270 -8.68 8.24 14.34
CA ALA A 270 -10.08 8.40 13.95
C ALA A 270 -10.21 9.02 12.54
N PHE A 271 -9.42 10.07 12.27
CA PHE A 271 -9.43 10.73 10.96
C PHE A 271 -9.00 9.79 9.83
N VAL A 272 -7.87 9.10 9.98
CA VAL A 272 -7.35 8.18 8.96
C VAL A 272 -8.26 6.97 8.78
N SER A 273 -8.71 6.36 9.89
CA SER A 273 -9.54 5.15 9.85
C SER A 273 -10.90 5.38 9.19
N MET A 274 -11.47 6.58 9.32
CA MET A 274 -12.71 6.95 8.64
C MET A 274 -12.59 6.86 7.10
N LEU A 275 -11.38 7.07 6.58
CA LEU A 275 -11.07 7.05 5.14
C LEU A 275 -10.61 5.66 4.65
N MET A 276 -10.58 4.67 5.56
CA MET A 276 -10.13 3.31 5.27
C MET A 276 -11.29 2.33 5.38
N LYS A 277 -11.44 1.49 4.37
CA LYS A 277 -12.36 0.36 4.37
C LYS A 277 -11.55 -0.93 4.29
N SER A 278 -11.66 -1.77 5.32
CA SER A 278 -10.91 -3.04 5.40
C SER A 278 -11.37 -4.05 4.37
N SER A 279 -12.63 -3.95 3.95
CA SER A 279 -13.20 -4.75 2.88
C SER A 279 -14.05 -3.84 2.00
N PHE A 280 -13.85 -3.92 0.71
CA PHE A 280 -14.57 -3.13 -0.27
C PHE A 280 -14.66 -3.94 -1.57
N ILE A 281 -15.87 -4.15 -2.05
CA ILE A 281 -16.08 -4.83 -3.32
C ILE A 281 -15.47 -3.97 -4.41
N ALA A 282 -14.47 -4.54 -5.11
CA ALA A 282 -13.79 -3.85 -6.19
C ALA A 282 -14.79 -3.43 -7.26
N ALA A 283 -15.17 -2.17 -7.23
CA ALA A 283 -16.08 -1.58 -8.18
C ALA A 283 -15.31 -0.72 -9.16
N VAL A 284 -15.83 -0.67 -10.36
CA VAL A 284 -15.44 0.35 -11.32
C VAL A 284 -16.16 1.66 -10.99
N PRO A 285 -15.56 2.81 -11.27
CA PRO A 285 -16.13 4.11 -10.89
C PRO A 285 -17.58 4.35 -11.33
N SER A 286 -17.96 3.87 -12.49
CA SER A 286 -19.33 3.96 -13.00
C SER A 286 -20.39 3.19 -12.20
N LYS A 287 -19.94 2.34 -11.26
CA LYS A 287 -20.80 1.46 -10.44
C LYS A 287 -20.83 1.88 -8.96
N PHE A 288 -20.17 2.95 -8.56
CA PHE A 288 -20.07 3.36 -7.16
C PHE A 288 -21.41 3.63 -6.47
N ASP A 289 -22.44 4.02 -7.22
CA ASP A 289 -23.77 4.26 -6.67
C ASP A 289 -24.44 3.02 -6.07
N ASN A 290 -23.95 1.84 -6.40
CA ASN A 290 -24.56 0.55 -6.05
C ASN A 290 -23.60 -0.44 -5.43
N VAL A 291 -22.47 0.00 -4.91
CA VAL A 291 -21.50 -0.90 -4.30
C VAL A 291 -21.73 -0.98 -2.79
N PRO A 292 -22.26 -2.09 -2.28
CA PRO A 292 -22.28 -2.34 -0.84
C PRO A 292 -20.86 -2.58 -0.34
N ASP A 293 -20.60 -2.18 0.89
CA ASP A 293 -19.46 -2.69 1.62
C ASP A 293 -19.83 -4.02 2.32
N ASP A 294 -18.86 -4.76 2.81
CA ASP A 294 -19.08 -6.08 3.44
C ASP A 294 -19.92 -6.03 4.72
N SER A 295 -20.23 -4.87 5.20
CA SER A 295 -21.03 -4.68 6.42
C SER A 295 -22.53 -4.66 6.16
N ASN A 296 -22.97 -4.78 4.91
CA ASN A 296 -24.39 -4.80 4.50
C ASN A 296 -24.80 -6.10 3.82
#